data_ff07fb38663304f9c7ffc599260acdd7
#
_entry.id   ff07fb38663304f9c7ffc599260acdd7
#
_cell.length_a   1.000
_cell.length_b   1.000
_cell.length_c   1.000
_cell.angle_alpha   90.00
_cell.angle_beta   90.00
_cell.angle_gamma   90.00
#
_symmetry.space_group_name_H-M   'P 1'
#
loop_
_entity.id
_entity.type
_entity.pdbx_description
1 polymer ?
#
loop_
_entity_poly.entity_id
_entity_poly.type
_entity_poly.pdbx_seq_one_letter_code
_entity_poly.pdbx_strand_id
1 'polypeptide(L)'
;EIPLRLVGSEMCIRDRHTFQLIETVVEWTAYEVLQHFPLVQGLDLEIRKPEAPIPLPFGSVSVAIHREWHEAYIAVGSNMGDSRGHIAKALGQLEKHKDIQVTKVSGLLETLPYGGVEQENFVNGMFEIRTLLTPEELLRELHKIEASEGRERKIHWGPRTLDLDIIFYDDLIYSSEDLVIPHVDMELSLILISE
;
A
#
# COMPACT_ATOMS: atom_id res chain seq x y z
N GLU A 1 -2.21 22.61 -14.36
CA GLU A 1 -3.12 21.90 -13.44
C GLU A 1 -4.45 22.67 -13.42
N ILE A 2 -5.51 22.02 -13.88
CA ILE A 2 -6.86 22.61 -13.86
C ILE A 2 -7.52 22.02 -12.60
N PRO A 3 -7.87 22.84 -11.60
CA PRO A 3 -8.60 22.32 -10.45
C PRO A 3 -9.95 21.78 -10.91
N LEU A 4 -10.16 20.49 -10.72
CA LEU A 4 -11.44 19.85 -11.00
C LEU A 4 -12.47 20.35 -9.97
N ARG A 5 -13.34 21.26 -10.38
CA ARG A 5 -14.46 21.70 -9.57
C ARG A 5 -15.65 20.77 -9.83
N LEU A 6 -15.80 19.76 -8.99
CA LEU A 6 -17.02 18.93 -9.00
C LEU A 6 -18.17 19.71 -8.36
N VAL A 7 -18.84 20.54 -9.17
CA VAL A 7 -20.08 21.20 -8.78
C VAL A 7 -21.21 20.27 -9.21
N GLY A 8 -21.86 19.58 -8.27
CA GLY A 8 -23.05 18.77 -8.53
C GLY A 8 -23.00 17.31 -8.06
N SER A 9 -21.85 16.81 -7.59
CA SER A 9 -21.76 15.44 -7.03
C SER A 9 -22.37 15.29 -5.63
N GLU A 10 -22.61 16.39 -4.94
CA GLU A 10 -23.18 16.40 -3.58
C GLU A 10 -24.56 15.72 -3.49
N MET A 11 -25.37 15.81 -4.52
CA MET A 11 -26.74 15.23 -4.50
C MET A 11 -26.74 13.69 -4.58
N CYS A 12 -25.84 13.08 -5.33
CA CYS A 12 -25.80 11.63 -5.51
C CYS A 12 -25.15 10.90 -4.31
N ILE A 13 -24.23 11.55 -3.62
CA ILE A 13 -23.55 11.00 -2.44
C ILE A 13 -24.48 11.04 -1.22
N ARG A 14 -25.27 12.12 -1.07
CA ARG A 14 -26.15 12.38 0.06
C ARG A 14 -27.31 11.38 0.20
N ASP A 15 -27.80 10.85 -0.89
CA ASP A 15 -29.03 10.02 -0.90
C ASP A 15 -28.79 8.55 -0.52
N ARG A 16 -27.56 8.07 -0.42
CA ARG A 16 -27.22 6.66 -0.21
C ARG A 16 -26.50 6.35 1.09
N HIS A 17 -25.83 7.32 1.71
CA HIS A 17 -25.01 7.11 2.91
C HIS A 17 -25.30 8.17 3.97
N THR A 18 -25.44 7.74 5.21
CA THR A 18 -25.56 8.62 6.38
C THR A 18 -24.27 8.53 7.20
N PHE A 19 -23.59 9.63 7.37
CA PHE A 19 -22.35 9.72 8.13
C PHE A 19 -22.58 10.51 9.42
N GLN A 20 -21.95 10.09 10.52
CA GLN A 20 -22.02 10.80 11.80
C GLN A 20 -20.98 11.92 11.90
N LEU A 21 -19.84 11.75 11.26
CA LEU A 21 -18.71 12.67 11.31
C LEU A 21 -18.36 13.20 9.91
N ILE A 22 -18.01 14.49 9.85
CA ILE A 22 -17.58 15.14 8.60
C ILE A 22 -16.26 14.57 8.08
N GLU A 23 -15.38 14.11 8.98
CA GLU A 23 -14.13 13.44 8.69
C GLU A 23 -14.38 12.14 7.89
N THR A 24 -15.39 11.37 8.27
CA THR A 24 -15.76 10.15 7.55
C THR A 24 -16.29 10.45 6.15
N VAL A 25 -17.03 11.55 6.00
CA VAL A 25 -17.54 11.96 4.67
C VAL A 25 -16.39 12.33 3.74
N VAL A 26 -15.43 13.11 4.21
CA VAL A 26 -14.33 13.59 3.37
C VAL A 26 -13.42 12.42 2.96
N GLU A 27 -13.10 11.51 3.88
CA GLU A 27 -12.30 10.31 3.59
C GLU A 27 -13.02 9.38 2.59
N TRP A 28 -14.27 9.08 2.85
CA TRP A 28 -15.07 8.23 1.95
C TRP A 28 -15.21 8.84 0.56
N THR A 29 -15.45 10.14 0.47
CA THR A 29 -15.58 10.82 -0.83
C THR A 29 -14.27 10.79 -1.61
N ALA A 30 -13.13 11.06 -0.96
CA ALA A 30 -11.82 10.98 -1.60
C ALA A 30 -11.53 9.57 -2.11
N TYR A 31 -11.83 8.56 -1.29
CA TYR A 31 -11.68 7.16 -1.66
C TYR A 31 -12.52 6.79 -2.90
N GLU A 32 -13.82 7.12 -2.91
CA GLU A 32 -14.70 6.84 -4.04
C GLU A 32 -14.22 7.52 -5.33
N VAL A 33 -13.72 8.76 -5.24
CA VAL A 33 -13.16 9.46 -6.40
C VAL A 33 -11.94 8.74 -6.95
N LEU A 34 -10.99 8.39 -6.09
CA LEU A 34 -9.75 7.73 -6.50
C LEU A 34 -9.99 6.32 -7.06
N GLN A 35 -10.97 5.59 -6.54
CA GLN A 35 -11.32 4.24 -7.02
C GLN A 35 -12.09 4.26 -8.35
N HIS A 36 -12.97 5.23 -8.56
CA HIS A 36 -13.86 5.23 -9.73
C HIS A 36 -13.38 6.09 -10.90
N PHE A 37 -12.39 6.96 -10.69
CA PHE A 37 -11.86 7.83 -11.73
C PHE A 37 -10.37 7.58 -11.97
N PRO A 38 -10.00 6.62 -12.84
CA PRO A 38 -8.61 6.18 -13.03
C PRO A 38 -7.63 7.28 -13.46
N LEU A 39 -8.13 8.37 -14.06
CA LEU A 39 -7.31 9.52 -14.46
C LEU A 39 -6.95 10.45 -13.28
N VAL A 40 -7.65 10.32 -12.16
CA VAL A 40 -7.36 11.08 -10.94
C VAL A 40 -6.27 10.36 -10.17
N GLN A 41 -5.10 10.98 -10.09
CA GLN A 41 -3.96 10.42 -9.36
C GLN A 41 -3.96 10.86 -7.90
N GLY A 42 -4.41 12.08 -7.62
CA GLY A 42 -4.57 12.63 -6.30
C GLY A 42 -5.59 13.74 -6.28
N LEU A 43 -6.08 14.09 -5.09
CA LEU A 43 -7.03 15.18 -4.91
C LEU A 43 -6.87 15.86 -3.55
N ASP A 44 -7.14 17.16 -3.54
CA ASP A 44 -7.38 17.96 -2.35
C ASP A 44 -8.88 18.12 -2.18
N LEU A 45 -9.42 17.68 -1.05
CA LEU A 45 -10.86 17.73 -0.77
C LEU A 45 -11.12 18.49 0.53
N GLU A 46 -11.98 19.50 0.46
CA GLU A 46 -12.50 20.19 1.65
C GLU A 46 -14.01 20.05 1.70
N ILE A 47 -14.53 19.57 2.83
CA ILE A 47 -15.96 19.56 3.12
C ILE A 47 -16.26 20.53 4.24
N ARG A 48 -17.23 21.43 4.00
CA ARG A 48 -17.66 22.47 4.93
C ARG A 48 -19.05 22.19 5.46
N LYS A 49 -19.22 22.36 6.78
CA LYS A 49 -20.52 22.30 7.48
C LYS A 49 -20.86 23.68 8.03
N PRO A 50 -21.73 24.44 7.34
CA PRO A 50 -22.07 25.81 7.75
C PRO A 50 -22.83 25.85 9.07
N GLU A 51 -23.67 24.84 9.36
CA GLU A 51 -24.55 24.76 10.52
C GLU A 51 -24.13 23.56 11.40
N ALA A 52 -23.06 23.70 12.16
CA ALA A 52 -22.69 22.71 13.16
C ALA A 52 -23.40 23.04 14.50
N PRO A 53 -23.79 22.03 15.31
CA PRO A 53 -24.45 22.26 16.60
C PRO A 53 -23.43 22.68 17.68
N ILE A 54 -22.81 23.85 17.47
CA ILE A 54 -21.84 24.44 18.39
C ILE A 54 -22.50 25.62 19.08
N PRO A 55 -22.52 25.72 20.42
CA PRO A 55 -23.22 26.75 21.18
C PRO A 55 -22.47 28.10 21.20
N LEU A 56 -21.59 28.36 20.25
CA LEU A 56 -20.80 29.60 20.12
C LEU A 56 -20.96 30.18 18.72
N PRO A 57 -20.85 31.51 18.54
CA PRO A 57 -20.82 32.12 17.22
C PRO A 57 -19.63 31.61 16.41
N PHE A 58 -19.88 30.99 15.26
CA PHE A 58 -18.85 30.54 14.30
C PHE A 58 -19.36 30.70 12.86
N GLY A 59 -18.45 30.74 11.89
CA GLY A 59 -18.81 30.86 10.48
C GLY A 59 -19.11 29.51 9.83
N SER A 60 -18.22 28.55 9.96
CA SER A 60 -18.36 27.19 9.47
C SER A 60 -17.30 26.28 10.10
N VAL A 61 -17.57 24.98 10.10
CA VAL A 61 -16.56 23.95 10.40
C VAL A 61 -16.22 23.28 9.09
N SER A 62 -14.94 23.04 8.82
CA SER A 62 -14.49 22.29 7.64
C SER A 62 -13.40 21.28 7.98
N VAL A 63 -13.32 20.24 7.17
CA VAL A 63 -12.22 19.27 7.15
C VAL A 63 -11.65 19.25 5.74
N ALA A 64 -10.34 19.40 5.64
CA ALA A 64 -9.60 19.32 4.39
C ALA A 64 -8.60 18.16 4.48
N ILE A 65 -8.52 17.38 3.41
CA ILE A 65 -7.57 16.26 3.28
C ILE A 65 -6.91 16.29 1.91
N HIS A 66 -5.71 15.72 1.83
CA HIS A 66 -5.07 15.32 0.60
C HIS A 66 -5.02 13.80 0.55
N ARG A 67 -5.35 13.20 -0.60
CA ARG A 67 -5.23 11.76 -0.85
C ARG A 67 -4.75 11.54 -2.27
N GLU A 68 -3.83 10.59 -2.44
CA GLU A 68 -3.29 10.23 -3.75
C GLU A 68 -2.91 8.75 -3.82
N TRP A 69 -2.72 8.27 -5.04
CA TRP A 69 -2.11 6.98 -5.30
C TRP A 69 -0.59 7.10 -5.18
N HIS A 70 0.00 6.23 -4.38
CA HIS A 70 1.44 6.09 -4.19
C HIS A 70 1.99 4.93 -5.01
N GLU A 71 3.23 5.02 -5.47
CA GLU A 71 3.95 3.93 -6.13
C GLU A 71 4.88 3.25 -5.12
N ALA A 72 4.85 1.91 -5.06
CA ALA A 72 5.75 1.17 -4.19
C ALA A 72 6.32 -0.06 -4.89
N TYR A 73 7.53 -0.44 -4.50
CA TYR A 73 8.24 -1.61 -4.98
C TYR A 73 8.40 -2.60 -3.84
N ILE A 74 7.86 -3.80 -4.02
CA ILE A 74 7.82 -4.85 -3.02
C ILE A 74 8.72 -5.99 -3.48
N ALA A 75 9.83 -6.22 -2.77
CA ALA A 75 10.62 -7.44 -2.97
C ALA A 75 9.85 -8.63 -2.40
N VAL A 76 9.88 -9.75 -3.12
CA VAL A 76 9.30 -11.00 -2.67
C VAL A 76 10.35 -12.10 -2.72
N GLY A 77 10.44 -12.88 -1.64
CA GLY A 77 11.38 -14.01 -1.53
C GLY A 77 10.76 -15.22 -0.84
N SER A 78 11.17 -16.41 -1.26
CA SER A 78 10.78 -17.68 -0.64
C SER A 78 11.86 -18.74 -0.88
N ASN A 79 12.11 -19.60 0.12
CA ASN A 79 12.99 -20.75 -0.04
C ASN A 79 12.53 -22.00 0.73
N MET A 80 11.26 -22.07 1.11
CA MET A 80 10.68 -23.23 1.78
C MET A 80 9.47 -23.76 1.03
N GLY A 81 9.44 -25.09 0.82
CA GLY A 81 8.32 -25.76 0.21
C GLY A 81 8.10 -25.36 -1.26
N ASP A 82 6.86 -25.07 -1.64
CA ASP A 82 6.53 -24.58 -2.98
C ASP A 82 6.71 -23.06 -3.08
N SER A 83 7.98 -22.63 -3.18
CA SER A 83 8.35 -21.20 -3.24
C SER A 83 7.60 -20.42 -4.31
N ARG A 84 7.45 -20.98 -5.52
CA ARG A 84 6.70 -20.32 -6.61
C ARG A 84 5.21 -20.25 -6.30
N GLY A 85 4.66 -21.28 -5.67
CA GLY A 85 3.27 -21.30 -5.22
C GLY A 85 2.99 -20.26 -4.13
N HIS A 86 3.90 -20.08 -3.16
CA HIS A 86 3.77 -19.04 -2.12
C HIS A 86 3.81 -17.64 -2.73
N ILE A 87 4.74 -17.38 -3.67
CA ILE A 87 4.83 -16.07 -4.37
C ILE A 87 3.56 -15.81 -5.19
N ALA A 88 3.05 -16.82 -5.92
CA ALA A 88 1.83 -16.67 -6.72
C ALA A 88 0.60 -16.38 -5.83
N LYS A 89 0.50 -16.99 -4.65
CA LYS A 89 -0.58 -16.72 -3.69
C LYS A 89 -0.47 -15.31 -3.11
N ALA A 90 0.75 -14.85 -2.78
CA ALA A 90 0.99 -13.49 -2.31
C ALA A 90 0.53 -12.47 -3.36
N LEU A 91 0.93 -12.65 -4.62
CA LEU A 91 0.48 -11.84 -5.73
C LEU A 91 -1.05 -11.81 -5.82
N GLY A 92 -1.71 -12.98 -5.79
CA GLY A 92 -3.17 -13.06 -5.85
C GLY A 92 -3.89 -12.43 -4.65
N GLN A 93 -3.24 -12.29 -3.49
CA GLN A 93 -3.78 -11.56 -2.34
C GLN A 93 -3.64 -10.05 -2.53
N LEU A 94 -2.49 -9.58 -3.04
CA LEU A 94 -2.29 -8.16 -3.38
C LEU A 94 -3.28 -7.70 -4.45
N GLU A 95 -3.48 -8.48 -5.53
CA GLU A 95 -4.43 -8.16 -6.61
C GLU A 95 -5.90 -8.08 -6.14
N LYS A 96 -6.25 -8.78 -5.06
CA LYS A 96 -7.60 -8.74 -4.46
C LYS A 96 -7.78 -7.60 -3.46
N HIS A 97 -6.70 -6.97 -3.04
CA HIS A 97 -6.79 -5.90 -2.06
C HIS A 97 -7.34 -4.63 -2.71
N LYS A 98 -8.40 -4.06 -2.15
CA LYS A 98 -9.13 -2.91 -2.72
C LYS A 98 -8.28 -1.64 -2.86
N ASP A 99 -7.28 -1.46 -2.00
CA ASP A 99 -6.41 -0.27 -1.93
C ASP A 99 -5.04 -0.51 -2.56
N ILE A 100 -4.86 -1.63 -3.29
CA ILE A 100 -3.62 -2.00 -3.98
C ILE A 100 -3.93 -2.39 -5.42
N GLN A 101 -3.12 -1.90 -6.35
CA GLN A 101 -3.14 -2.26 -7.76
C GLN A 101 -1.74 -2.74 -8.14
N VAL A 102 -1.60 -4.01 -8.48
CA VAL A 102 -0.34 -4.53 -9.03
C VAL A 102 -0.19 -4.04 -10.45
N THR A 103 0.87 -3.26 -10.72
CA THR A 103 1.12 -2.65 -12.04
C THR A 103 2.09 -3.47 -12.86
N LYS A 104 3.13 -4.03 -12.21
CA LYS A 104 4.10 -4.90 -12.87
C LYS A 104 4.57 -6.00 -11.93
N VAL A 105 5.02 -7.10 -12.53
CA VAL A 105 5.63 -8.25 -11.86
C VAL A 105 6.90 -8.62 -12.61
N SER A 106 8.03 -8.70 -11.91
CA SER A 106 9.30 -9.10 -12.52
C SER A 106 9.34 -10.61 -12.85
N GLY A 107 10.34 -11.02 -13.61
CA GLY A 107 10.76 -12.42 -13.64
C GLY A 107 11.14 -12.95 -12.25
N LEU A 108 11.06 -14.27 -12.04
CA LEU A 108 11.52 -14.90 -10.81
C LEU A 108 12.93 -15.44 -11.01
N LEU A 109 13.87 -14.98 -10.16
CA LEU A 109 15.26 -15.38 -10.16
C LEU A 109 15.54 -16.33 -8.99
N GLU A 110 16.33 -17.37 -9.26
CA GLU A 110 16.84 -18.26 -8.23
C GLU A 110 18.21 -17.75 -7.77
N THR A 111 18.38 -17.53 -6.47
CA THR A 111 19.60 -16.99 -5.88
C THR A 111 20.11 -17.88 -4.76
N LEU A 112 21.43 -17.89 -4.58
CA LEU A 112 22.06 -18.56 -3.45
C LEU A 112 21.69 -17.87 -2.12
N PRO A 113 21.58 -18.64 -1.01
CA PRO A 113 21.34 -18.05 0.31
C PRO A 113 22.46 -17.10 0.72
N TYR A 114 22.07 -15.98 1.30
CA TYR A 114 22.98 -15.02 1.92
C TYR A 114 23.16 -15.35 3.42
N GLY A 115 24.37 -15.08 3.99
CA GLY A 115 24.57 -15.14 5.43
C GLY A 115 25.13 -16.46 6.00
N GLY A 116 25.58 -17.41 5.17
CA GLY A 116 26.33 -18.60 5.62
C GLY A 116 25.52 -19.65 6.39
N VAL A 117 24.19 -19.55 6.36
CA VAL A 117 23.28 -20.59 6.86
C VAL A 117 23.04 -21.59 5.73
N GLU A 118 23.25 -22.89 5.99
CA GLU A 118 22.96 -23.94 5.02
C GLU A 118 21.45 -24.08 4.85
N GLN A 119 20.93 -23.72 3.66
CA GLN A 119 19.51 -23.71 3.32
C GLN A 119 19.34 -23.81 1.80
N GLU A 120 18.11 -24.04 1.34
CA GLU A 120 17.79 -24.10 -0.09
C GLU A 120 17.92 -22.71 -0.75
N ASN A 121 18.09 -22.70 -2.07
CA ASN A 121 18.13 -21.46 -2.85
C ASN A 121 16.82 -20.68 -2.69
N PHE A 122 16.93 -19.38 -2.74
CA PHE A 122 15.76 -18.50 -2.75
C PHE A 122 15.22 -18.34 -4.17
N VAL A 123 13.91 -18.26 -4.28
CA VAL A 123 13.21 -17.72 -5.43
C VAL A 123 12.80 -16.31 -5.08
N ASN A 124 13.34 -15.31 -5.80
CA ASN A 124 13.11 -13.89 -5.56
C ASN A 124 12.44 -13.23 -6.76
N GLY A 125 11.69 -12.17 -6.50
CA GLY A 125 11.04 -11.34 -7.50
C GLY A 125 10.72 -9.96 -6.95
N MET A 126 10.07 -9.15 -7.77
CA MET A 126 9.65 -7.79 -7.44
C MET A 126 8.24 -7.54 -7.95
N PHE A 127 7.43 -6.87 -7.15
CA PHE A 127 6.13 -6.34 -7.55
C PHE A 127 6.18 -4.82 -7.52
N GLU A 128 5.82 -4.19 -8.63
CA GLU A 128 5.49 -2.76 -8.67
C GLU A 128 4.00 -2.64 -8.41
N ILE A 129 3.63 -1.84 -7.44
CA ILE A 129 2.25 -1.62 -7.04
C ILE A 129 1.93 -0.13 -6.98
N ARG A 130 0.65 0.19 -7.13
CA ARG A 130 0.07 1.46 -6.71
C ARG A 130 -0.83 1.23 -5.50
N THR A 131 -0.79 2.11 -4.52
CA THR A 131 -1.55 1.94 -3.28
C THR A 131 -2.09 3.25 -2.73
N LEU A 132 -3.24 3.17 -2.02
CA LEU A 132 -3.79 4.26 -1.21
C LEU A 132 -3.40 4.12 0.27
N LEU A 133 -2.68 3.05 0.62
CA LEU A 133 -2.23 2.78 1.98
C LEU A 133 -0.98 3.61 2.29
N THR A 134 -0.86 4.10 3.52
CA THR A 134 0.41 4.65 4.02
C THR A 134 1.49 3.55 4.10
N PRO A 135 2.78 3.90 4.21
CA PRO A 135 3.85 2.90 4.32
C PRO A 135 3.63 1.90 5.46
N GLU A 136 3.17 2.37 6.61
CA GLU A 136 2.90 1.52 7.77
C GLU A 136 1.65 0.65 7.60
N GLU A 137 0.63 1.15 6.89
CA GLU A 137 -0.55 0.37 6.54
C GLU A 137 -0.18 -0.73 5.55
N LEU A 138 0.59 -0.38 4.52
CA LEU A 138 1.10 -1.34 3.55
C LEU A 138 1.92 -2.43 4.25
N LEU A 139 2.87 -2.07 5.12
CA LEU A 139 3.66 -3.03 5.88
C LEU A 139 2.78 -4.01 6.68
N ARG A 140 1.74 -3.50 7.34
CA ARG A 140 0.79 -4.35 8.08
C ARG A 140 0.05 -5.33 7.17
N GLU A 141 -0.34 -4.92 5.96
CA GLU A 141 -0.99 -5.83 5.00
C GLU A 141 -0.01 -6.88 4.46
N LEU A 142 1.24 -6.50 4.15
CA LEU A 142 2.28 -7.45 3.75
C LEU A 142 2.53 -8.50 4.84
N HIS A 143 2.66 -8.09 6.11
CA HIS A 143 2.81 -9.03 7.22
C HIS A 143 1.60 -9.99 7.40
N LYS A 144 0.37 -9.53 7.09
CA LYS A 144 -0.81 -10.43 7.10
C LYS A 144 -0.71 -11.48 6.00
N ILE A 145 -0.26 -11.10 4.81
CA ILE A 145 -0.05 -12.02 3.68
C ILE A 145 1.01 -13.05 4.05
N GLU A 146 2.15 -12.64 4.59
CA GLU A 146 3.20 -13.54 5.06
C GLU A 146 2.71 -14.52 6.13
N ALA A 147 1.98 -14.03 7.12
CA ALA A 147 1.41 -14.86 8.18
C ALA A 147 0.42 -15.89 7.62
N SER A 148 -0.37 -15.55 6.60
CA SER A 148 -1.30 -16.47 5.94
C SER A 148 -0.61 -17.62 5.21
N GLU A 149 0.65 -17.43 4.77
CA GLU A 149 1.49 -18.45 4.15
C GLU A 149 2.36 -19.20 5.18
N GLY A 150 2.06 -19.05 6.48
CA GLY A 150 2.70 -19.80 7.55
C GLY A 150 4.09 -19.32 7.93
N ARG A 151 4.42 -18.05 7.68
CA ARG A 151 5.69 -17.48 8.10
C ARG A 151 5.82 -17.50 9.63
N GLU A 152 6.83 -18.19 10.15
CA GLU A 152 7.25 -18.14 11.54
C GLU A 152 8.65 -17.51 11.63
N ARG A 153 8.79 -16.37 12.30
CA ARG A 153 10.08 -15.69 12.53
C ARG A 153 10.87 -16.42 13.64
N LYS A 154 11.64 -17.45 13.29
CA LYS A 154 12.42 -18.25 14.27
C LYS A 154 13.91 -17.88 14.32
N ILE A 155 14.51 -17.52 13.17
CA ILE A 155 15.96 -17.30 13.06
C ILE A 155 16.20 -16.11 12.13
N HIS A 156 17.12 -15.21 12.52
CA HIS A 156 17.56 -14.12 11.65
C HIS A 156 18.30 -14.71 10.42
N TRP A 157 17.89 -14.35 9.20
CA TRP A 157 18.34 -14.91 7.92
C TRP A 157 18.09 -16.42 7.75
N GLY A 158 17.16 -16.99 8.50
CA GLY A 158 16.73 -18.37 8.34
C GLY A 158 15.82 -18.57 7.13
N PRO A 159 15.53 -19.84 6.83
CA PRO A 159 14.59 -20.18 5.76
C PRO A 159 13.20 -19.62 6.05
N ARG A 160 12.50 -19.20 4.99
CA ARG A 160 11.18 -18.57 5.10
C ARG A 160 10.25 -19.00 3.97
N THR A 161 8.99 -19.23 4.32
CA THR A 161 7.95 -19.62 3.34
C THR A 161 7.65 -18.45 2.40
N LEU A 162 7.60 -17.22 2.94
CA LEU A 162 7.37 -15.99 2.19
C LEU A 162 7.98 -14.81 2.93
N ASP A 163 8.59 -13.90 2.20
CA ASP A 163 9.12 -12.62 2.66
C ASP A 163 8.65 -11.51 1.71
N LEU A 164 8.14 -10.40 2.26
CA LEU A 164 7.63 -9.26 1.50
C LEU A 164 8.18 -7.98 2.13
N ASP A 165 9.11 -7.33 1.45
CA ASP A 165 9.78 -6.12 1.93
C ASP A 165 9.45 -4.91 1.04
N ILE A 166 9.11 -3.76 1.64
CA ILE A 166 8.93 -2.49 0.93
C ILE A 166 10.32 -1.94 0.62
N ILE A 167 10.71 -1.93 -0.65
CA ILE A 167 12.02 -1.42 -1.10
C ILE A 167 11.98 0.08 -1.30
N PHE A 168 10.98 0.54 -2.06
CA PHE A 168 10.71 1.96 -2.32
C PHE A 168 9.23 2.26 -2.13
N TYR A 169 8.96 3.51 -1.78
CA TYR A 169 7.63 4.07 -1.69
C TYR A 169 7.72 5.55 -2.12
N ASP A 170 7.29 5.86 -3.33
CA ASP A 170 7.56 7.12 -4.01
C ASP A 170 9.04 7.53 -3.85
N ASP A 171 9.30 8.82 -3.62
CA ASP A 171 10.62 9.36 -3.28
C ASP A 171 10.84 9.47 -1.75
N LEU A 172 10.07 8.71 -0.94
CA LEU A 172 10.06 8.81 0.51
C LEU A 172 11.38 8.30 1.11
N ILE A 173 11.96 9.11 1.99
CA ILE A 173 13.02 8.70 2.91
C ILE A 173 12.41 8.63 4.31
N TYR A 174 12.30 7.42 4.85
CA TYR A 174 11.60 7.15 6.10
C TYR A 174 12.37 6.19 6.98
N SER A 175 12.34 6.41 8.29
CA SER A 175 12.98 5.52 9.26
C SER A 175 12.17 5.50 10.56
N SER A 176 11.69 4.32 10.93
CA SER A 176 11.07 4.03 12.21
C SER A 176 11.67 2.75 12.80
N GLU A 177 11.13 2.28 13.93
CA GLU A 177 11.55 1.03 14.55
C GLU A 177 11.29 -0.20 13.66
N ASP A 178 10.18 -0.17 12.91
CA ASP A 178 9.70 -1.33 12.12
C ASP A 178 9.91 -1.19 10.62
N LEU A 179 10.20 0.03 10.11
CA LEU A 179 10.24 0.30 8.68
C LEU A 179 11.32 1.31 8.30
N VAL A 180 12.17 0.95 7.35
CA VAL A 180 13.17 1.85 6.74
C VAL A 180 12.96 1.86 5.24
N ILE A 181 12.79 3.05 4.65
CA ILE A 181 12.63 3.29 3.21
C ILE A 181 13.66 4.34 2.77
N PRO A 182 14.47 4.07 1.74
CA PRO A 182 14.64 2.81 1.02
C PRO A 182 15.11 1.69 1.93
N HIS A 183 14.74 0.43 1.60
CA HIS A 183 15.14 -0.73 2.41
C HIS A 183 16.67 -0.84 2.51
N VAL A 184 17.17 -1.24 3.69
CA VAL A 184 18.63 -1.30 3.95
C VAL A 184 19.38 -2.24 3.00
N ASP A 185 18.73 -3.31 2.54
CA ASP A 185 19.28 -4.30 1.61
C ASP A 185 18.84 -4.03 0.15
N MET A 186 18.50 -2.80 -0.21
CA MET A 186 18.00 -2.44 -1.55
C MET A 186 18.97 -2.80 -2.67
N GLU A 187 20.29 -2.76 -2.42
CA GLU A 187 21.29 -3.11 -3.42
C GLU A 187 21.14 -4.55 -3.94
N LEU A 188 20.70 -5.48 -3.07
CA LEU A 188 20.41 -6.86 -3.44
C LEU A 188 19.15 -6.98 -4.31
N SER A 189 18.23 -6.02 -4.17
CA SER A 189 16.94 -5.99 -4.87
C SER A 189 17.00 -5.25 -6.22
N LEU A 190 18.00 -4.38 -6.45
CA LEU A 190 18.14 -3.59 -7.69
C LEU A 190 18.25 -4.45 -8.95
N ILE A 191 18.82 -5.65 -8.85
CA ILE A 191 18.92 -6.61 -9.97
C ILE A 191 17.51 -7.02 -10.45
N LEU A 192 16.53 -7.10 -9.54
CA LEU A 192 15.16 -7.49 -9.86
C LEU A 192 14.33 -6.39 -10.50
N ILE A 193 14.73 -5.12 -10.31
CA ILE A 193 14.02 -3.96 -10.89
C ILE A 193 14.46 -3.71 -12.34
N SER A 194 15.68 -4.15 -12.73
CA SER A 194 16.27 -3.87 -14.04
C SER A 194 15.85 -4.84 -15.15
N GLU A 195 15.13 -5.90 -14.83
CA GLU A 195 14.60 -6.90 -15.77
C GLU A 195 13.07 -6.76 -15.96
#